data_add9abf3a4226fc0584f885b2e5d77c1
#
_entry.id   add9abf3a4226fc0584f885b2e5d77c1
#
_cell.length_a   1.000
_cell.length_b   1.000
_cell.length_c   1.000
_cell.angle_alpha   90.00
_cell.angle_beta   90.00
_cell.angle_gamma   90.00
#
_symmetry.space_group_name_H-M   'P 1'
#
loop_
_entity.id
_entity.type
_entity.pdbx_description
1 polymer ?
#
loop_
_entity_poly.entity_id
_entity_poly.type
_entity_poly.pdbx_seq_one_letter_code
_entity_poly.pdbx_strand_id
1 'polypeptide(L)'
;MRMLTRRRVLAVIAAAATGPALAQFKAKPWPPGRALPPLAGTDLNGQAWNLAELKGRPVLVNFWATWCAPCKEEMPTLQTLAELEGERLVVLAVNVREQASRAARFVQSAGLTQLHVLPDPRGATARAWGVGVFPTTVLIDREGRAVRTVTGAVDWTGSEAQGWLRELRR
;
A
#
# COMPACT_ATOMS: atom_id res chain seq x y z
N MET A 1 2.03 47.33 59.20
CA MET A 1 2.73 47.28 57.91
C MET A 1 2.98 45.81 57.54
N ARG A 2 2.10 45.19 56.80
CA ARG A 2 2.18 43.76 56.44
C ARG A 2 2.67 43.67 54.96
N MET A 3 3.86 43.11 54.77
CA MET A 3 4.43 42.81 53.45
C MET A 3 3.76 41.57 52.83
N LEU A 4 3.06 41.76 51.71
CA LEU A 4 2.51 40.68 50.88
C LEU A 4 3.57 40.17 49.91
N THR A 5 4.08 38.97 50.21
CA THR A 5 5.01 38.23 49.33
C THR A 5 4.21 37.62 48.18
N ARG A 6 4.41 38.15 46.96
CA ARG A 6 3.87 37.59 45.69
C ARG A 6 4.68 36.34 45.32
N ARG A 7 4.10 35.15 45.55
CA ARG A 7 4.59 33.89 44.99
C ARG A 7 4.27 33.87 43.46
N ARG A 8 5.30 33.99 42.65
CA ARG A 8 5.19 33.74 41.23
C ARG A 8 5.14 32.24 41.00
N VAL A 9 3.95 31.71 40.57
CA VAL A 9 3.79 30.34 40.10
C VAL A 9 4.25 30.33 38.64
N LEU A 10 5.41 29.73 38.37
CA LEU A 10 5.87 29.44 37.02
C LEU A 10 5.12 28.19 36.51
N ALA A 11 4.13 28.39 35.66
CA ALA A 11 3.49 27.29 34.94
C ALA A 11 4.46 26.78 33.88
N VAL A 12 5.03 25.60 34.04
CA VAL A 12 5.80 24.88 33.04
C VAL A 12 4.79 24.26 32.09
N ILE A 13 4.63 24.86 30.89
CA ILE A 13 3.89 24.27 29.79
C ILE A 13 4.76 23.18 29.19
N ALA A 14 4.48 21.93 29.52
CA ALA A 14 5.07 20.78 28.84
C ALA A 14 4.48 20.71 27.43
N ALA A 15 5.25 21.14 26.42
CA ALA A 15 4.94 20.94 25.02
C ALA A 15 5.02 19.44 24.74
N ALA A 16 3.88 18.77 24.62
CA ALA A 16 3.81 17.41 24.13
C ALA A 16 4.24 17.43 22.66
N ALA A 17 5.44 16.93 22.37
CA ALA A 17 5.90 16.69 21.02
C ALA A 17 5.05 15.55 20.42
N THR A 18 4.01 15.90 19.68
CA THR A 18 3.32 14.95 18.79
C THR A 18 4.23 14.67 17.61
N GLY A 19 5.10 13.68 17.77
CA GLY A 19 5.84 13.11 16.64
C GLY A 19 4.84 12.54 15.62
N PRO A 20 5.18 12.54 14.33
CA PRO A 20 4.34 11.91 13.32
C PRO A 20 4.07 10.46 13.73
N ALA A 21 2.78 10.08 13.79
CA ALA A 21 2.40 8.70 14.00
C ALA A 21 2.97 7.88 12.84
N LEU A 22 4.08 7.18 13.08
CA LEU A 22 4.65 6.25 12.11
C LEU A 22 3.55 5.23 11.80
N ALA A 23 3.11 5.20 10.56
CA ALA A 23 2.13 4.23 10.08
C ALA A 23 2.65 2.83 10.46
N GLN A 24 1.93 2.15 11.35
CA GLN A 24 2.36 0.84 11.84
C GLN A 24 2.02 -0.21 10.78
N PHE A 25 2.97 -0.55 9.94
CA PHE A 25 2.89 -1.70 9.05
C PHE A 25 3.64 -2.90 9.65
N LYS A 26 3.30 -4.10 9.13
CA LYS A 26 3.98 -5.36 9.45
C LYS A 26 4.45 -6.00 8.16
N ALA A 27 5.75 -6.12 7.98
CA ALA A 27 6.35 -6.84 6.87
C ALA A 27 6.76 -8.25 7.32
N LYS A 28 6.34 -9.27 6.56
CA LYS A 28 6.67 -10.68 6.84
C LYS A 28 7.09 -11.38 5.54
N PRO A 29 8.03 -12.31 5.59
CA PRO A 29 8.29 -13.20 4.46
C PRO A 29 7.00 -13.91 4.01
N TRP A 30 6.89 -14.18 2.71
CA TRP A 30 5.81 -15.06 2.23
C TRP A 30 5.98 -16.45 2.82
N PRO A 31 4.91 -17.10 3.29
CA PRO A 31 5.03 -18.40 3.96
C PRO A 31 5.66 -19.45 3.05
N PRO A 32 6.71 -20.17 3.52
CA PRO A 32 7.31 -21.24 2.74
C PRO A 32 6.28 -22.29 2.31
N GLY A 33 6.38 -22.75 1.07
CA GLY A 33 5.50 -23.79 0.51
C GLY A 33 4.08 -23.31 0.17
N ARG A 34 3.71 -22.06 0.49
CA ARG A 34 2.43 -21.51 0.09
C ARG A 34 2.49 -21.13 -1.39
N ALA A 35 1.63 -21.77 -2.20
CA ALA A 35 1.49 -21.40 -3.60
C ALA A 35 0.95 -19.96 -3.72
N LEU A 36 1.44 -19.22 -4.72
CA LEU A 36 0.89 -17.93 -5.08
C LEU A 36 -0.43 -18.13 -5.82
N PRO A 37 -1.56 -17.60 -5.32
CA PRO A 37 -2.83 -17.74 -6.02
C PRO A 37 -2.79 -17.01 -7.37
N PRO A 38 -3.54 -17.45 -8.38
CA PRO A 38 -3.62 -16.75 -9.65
C PRO A 38 -4.25 -15.36 -9.46
N LEU A 39 -3.80 -14.42 -10.30
CA LEU A 39 -4.39 -13.10 -10.44
C LEU A 39 -4.51 -12.79 -11.92
N ALA A 40 -5.72 -12.66 -12.41
CA ALA A 40 -6.02 -12.20 -13.76
C ALA A 40 -7.29 -11.35 -13.72
N GLY A 41 -7.36 -10.35 -14.58
CA GLY A 41 -8.51 -9.45 -14.67
C GLY A 41 -8.27 -8.31 -15.65
N THR A 42 -9.30 -7.48 -15.82
CA THR A 42 -9.23 -6.26 -16.62
C THR A 42 -9.21 -5.06 -15.67
N ASP A 43 -8.29 -4.15 -15.88
CA ASP A 43 -8.20 -2.92 -15.09
C ASP A 43 -9.28 -1.90 -15.50
N LEU A 44 -9.36 -0.79 -14.78
CA LEU A 44 -10.34 0.28 -15.03
C LEU A 44 -10.14 0.97 -16.40
N ASN A 45 -8.97 0.79 -17.02
CA ASN A 45 -8.66 1.33 -18.35
C ASN A 45 -8.96 0.34 -19.49
N GLY A 46 -9.46 -0.86 -19.16
CA GLY A 46 -9.77 -1.91 -20.13
C GLY A 46 -8.58 -2.80 -20.52
N GLN A 47 -7.43 -2.63 -19.88
CA GLN A 47 -6.26 -3.48 -20.12
C GLN A 47 -6.39 -4.81 -19.35
N ALA A 48 -6.18 -5.93 -20.05
CA ALA A 48 -6.12 -7.24 -19.44
C ALA A 48 -4.76 -7.48 -18.76
N TRP A 49 -4.80 -8.04 -17.57
CA TRP A 49 -3.64 -8.40 -16.76
C TRP A 49 -3.71 -9.87 -16.37
N ASN A 50 -2.56 -10.54 -16.45
CA ASN A 50 -2.38 -11.91 -15.98
C ASN A 50 -1.01 -11.98 -15.29
N LEU A 51 -1.01 -12.21 -13.99
CA LEU A 51 0.23 -12.25 -13.17
C LEU A 51 1.23 -13.28 -13.70
N ALA A 52 0.76 -14.42 -14.24
CA ALA A 52 1.64 -15.45 -14.78
C ALA A 52 2.47 -14.99 -15.98
N GLU A 53 2.01 -13.96 -16.71
CA GLU A 53 2.67 -13.40 -17.89
C GLU A 53 3.66 -12.28 -17.55
N LEU A 54 3.73 -11.87 -16.25
CA LEU A 54 4.60 -10.78 -15.79
C LEU A 54 6.00 -11.24 -15.36
N LYS A 55 6.35 -12.51 -15.58
CA LYS A 55 7.71 -12.99 -15.29
C LYS A 55 8.75 -12.15 -16.02
N GLY A 56 9.88 -11.92 -15.36
CA GLY A 56 10.92 -11.00 -15.81
C GLY A 56 10.83 -9.59 -15.19
N ARG A 57 9.67 -9.24 -14.63
CA ARG A 57 9.45 -7.97 -13.94
C ARG A 57 8.96 -8.20 -12.50
N PRO A 58 9.47 -7.49 -11.51
CA PRO A 58 8.87 -7.47 -10.18
C PRO A 58 7.44 -6.94 -10.22
N VAL A 59 6.60 -7.45 -9.32
CA VAL A 59 5.20 -7.01 -9.21
C VAL A 59 4.86 -6.69 -7.76
N LEU A 60 4.20 -5.58 -7.52
CA LEU A 60 3.48 -5.30 -6.28
C LEU A 60 1.99 -5.54 -6.52
N VAL A 61 1.38 -6.41 -5.71
CA VAL A 61 -0.07 -6.59 -5.69
C VAL A 61 -0.60 -5.97 -4.40
N ASN A 62 -1.21 -4.79 -4.53
CA ASN A 62 -1.77 -4.03 -3.41
C ASN A 62 -3.27 -4.25 -3.33
N PHE A 63 -3.78 -4.67 -2.17
CA PHE A 63 -5.21 -4.85 -1.89
C PHE A 63 -5.71 -3.65 -1.08
N TRP A 64 -6.70 -2.95 -1.61
CA TRP A 64 -7.18 -1.68 -1.07
C TRP A 64 -8.68 -1.44 -1.29
N ALA A 65 -9.22 -0.39 -0.67
CA ALA A 65 -10.58 0.07 -0.90
C ALA A 65 -10.72 1.57 -0.64
N THR A 66 -11.70 2.24 -1.25
CA THR A 66 -11.92 3.68 -1.06
C THR A 66 -12.45 4.05 0.33
N TRP A 67 -13.06 3.11 1.03
CA TRP A 67 -13.52 3.28 2.42
C TRP A 67 -12.41 3.05 3.48
N CYS A 68 -11.24 2.58 3.06
CA CYS A 68 -10.08 2.33 3.91
C CYS A 68 -9.21 3.60 3.99
N ALA A 69 -9.23 4.29 5.12
CA ALA A 69 -8.47 5.53 5.30
C ALA A 69 -6.96 5.33 5.10
N PRO A 70 -6.27 4.35 5.77
CA PRO A 70 -4.84 4.15 5.55
C PRO A 70 -4.49 3.73 4.12
N CYS A 71 -5.41 3.06 3.39
CA CYS A 71 -5.19 2.77 1.97
C CYS A 71 -5.08 4.06 1.14
N LYS A 72 -5.96 5.02 1.38
CA LYS A 72 -5.93 6.30 0.67
C LYS A 72 -4.66 7.12 0.97
N GLU A 73 -4.13 6.98 2.18
CA GLU A 73 -2.89 7.65 2.60
C GLU A 73 -1.66 7.11 1.87
N GLU A 74 -1.61 5.80 1.56
CA GLU A 74 -0.46 5.22 0.86
C GLU A 74 -0.51 5.35 -0.67
N MET A 75 -1.70 5.52 -1.27
CA MET A 75 -1.87 5.56 -2.73
C MET A 75 -1.00 6.59 -3.45
N PRO A 76 -0.79 7.82 -2.95
CA PRO A 76 0.12 8.78 -3.59
C PRO A 76 1.55 8.29 -3.67
N THR A 77 2.04 7.58 -2.65
CA THR A 77 3.41 7.05 -2.65
C THR A 77 3.56 5.82 -3.56
N LEU A 78 2.51 5.00 -3.70
CA LEU A 78 2.45 3.94 -4.71
C LEU A 78 2.45 4.52 -6.14
N GLN A 79 1.69 5.59 -6.38
CA GLN A 79 1.69 6.32 -7.65
C GLN A 79 3.09 6.83 -7.99
N THR A 80 3.73 7.54 -7.05
CA THR A 80 5.09 8.05 -7.23
C THR A 80 6.08 6.91 -7.48
N LEU A 81 5.97 5.79 -6.76
CA LEU A 81 6.80 4.62 -7.01
C LEU A 81 6.60 4.09 -8.43
N ALA A 82 5.36 3.92 -8.87
CA ALA A 82 5.05 3.43 -10.22
C ALA A 82 5.62 4.36 -11.31
N GLU A 83 5.55 5.68 -11.11
CA GLU A 83 6.14 6.68 -12.00
C GLU A 83 7.67 6.57 -12.08
N LEU A 84 8.34 6.48 -10.94
CA LEU A 84 9.81 6.39 -10.86
C LEU A 84 10.35 5.09 -11.46
N GLU A 85 9.63 3.99 -11.28
CA GLU A 85 10.04 2.67 -11.77
C GLU A 85 9.67 2.44 -13.24
N GLY A 86 8.58 3.03 -13.70
CA GLY A 86 8.08 2.83 -15.06
C GLY A 86 7.92 1.33 -15.38
N GLU A 87 8.46 0.89 -16.51
CA GLU A 87 8.34 -0.52 -16.95
C GLU A 87 9.13 -1.53 -16.11
N ARG A 88 9.99 -1.07 -15.18
CA ARG A 88 10.81 -1.94 -14.34
C ARG A 88 10.03 -2.59 -13.19
N LEU A 89 8.86 -2.09 -12.88
CA LEU A 89 7.98 -2.58 -11.80
C LEU A 89 6.52 -2.48 -12.24
N VAL A 90 5.74 -3.51 -11.98
CA VAL A 90 4.29 -3.46 -12.19
C VAL A 90 3.59 -3.29 -10.84
N VAL A 91 2.67 -2.32 -10.75
CA VAL A 91 1.82 -2.13 -9.57
C VAL A 91 0.37 -2.46 -9.92
N LEU A 92 -0.11 -3.62 -9.46
CA LEU A 92 -1.49 -4.06 -9.60
C LEU A 92 -2.25 -3.72 -8.32
N ALA A 93 -3.16 -2.75 -8.38
CA ALA A 93 -3.96 -2.31 -7.24
C ALA A 93 -5.36 -2.96 -7.27
N VAL A 94 -5.55 -4.03 -6.49
CA VAL A 94 -6.82 -4.77 -6.43
C VAL A 94 -7.80 -4.03 -5.53
N ASN A 95 -8.87 -3.49 -6.11
CA ASN A 95 -9.92 -2.76 -5.39
C ASN A 95 -10.99 -3.72 -4.89
N VAL A 96 -11.10 -3.87 -3.56
CA VAL A 96 -11.83 -4.97 -2.92
C VAL A 96 -13.20 -4.53 -2.40
N ARG A 97 -14.24 -5.33 -2.73
CA ARG A 97 -15.62 -5.18 -2.24
C ARG A 97 -16.26 -3.81 -2.53
N GLU A 98 -15.97 -3.28 -3.73
CA GLU A 98 -16.55 -2.06 -4.22
C GLU A 98 -16.94 -2.19 -5.70
N GLN A 99 -17.88 -1.36 -6.12
CA GLN A 99 -18.23 -1.20 -7.52
C GLN A 99 -17.07 -0.51 -8.26
N ALA A 100 -16.74 -0.99 -9.46
CA ALA A 100 -15.67 -0.42 -10.29
C ALA A 100 -15.82 1.10 -10.51
N SER A 101 -17.07 1.58 -10.65
CA SER A 101 -17.35 3.01 -10.82
C SER A 101 -16.95 3.87 -9.61
N ARG A 102 -17.00 3.30 -8.39
CA ARG A 102 -16.56 4.01 -7.18
C ARG A 102 -15.04 4.12 -7.14
N ALA A 103 -14.36 3.01 -7.42
CA ALA A 103 -12.89 3.00 -7.55
C ALA A 103 -12.42 3.97 -8.65
N ALA A 104 -13.07 3.97 -9.81
CA ALA A 104 -12.73 4.86 -10.93
C ALA A 104 -12.82 6.35 -10.54
N ARG A 105 -13.90 6.77 -9.87
CA ARG A 105 -14.05 8.15 -9.40
C ARG A 105 -12.92 8.55 -8.42
N PHE A 106 -12.57 7.66 -7.50
CA PHE A 106 -11.47 7.92 -6.56
C PHE A 106 -10.13 8.04 -7.29
N VAL A 107 -9.79 7.08 -8.15
CA VAL A 107 -8.56 7.07 -8.96
C VAL A 107 -8.42 8.36 -9.77
N GLN A 108 -9.49 8.78 -10.44
CA GLN A 108 -9.52 10.02 -11.21
C GLN A 108 -9.31 11.25 -10.32
N SER A 109 -10.06 11.35 -9.20
CA SER A 109 -9.97 12.51 -8.30
C SER A 109 -8.63 12.62 -7.57
N ALA A 110 -7.94 11.50 -7.36
CA ALA A 110 -6.64 11.43 -6.70
C ALA A 110 -5.45 11.44 -7.68
N GLY A 111 -5.69 11.51 -8.99
CA GLY A 111 -4.63 11.56 -10.01
C GLY A 111 -3.78 10.28 -10.10
N LEU A 112 -4.35 9.11 -9.81
CA LEU A 112 -3.63 7.83 -9.79
C LEU A 112 -3.57 7.23 -11.21
N THR A 113 -2.70 7.75 -12.07
CA THR A 113 -2.64 7.42 -13.50
C THR A 113 -1.71 6.26 -13.85
N GLN A 114 -0.78 5.90 -12.95
CA GLN A 114 0.21 4.84 -13.18
C GLN A 114 -0.15 3.51 -12.50
N LEU A 115 -1.23 3.50 -11.71
CA LEU A 115 -1.67 2.29 -11.03
C LEU A 115 -2.67 1.51 -11.90
N HIS A 116 -2.42 0.20 -12.08
CA HIS A 116 -3.35 -0.68 -12.77
C HIS A 116 -4.38 -1.19 -11.77
N VAL A 117 -5.56 -0.59 -11.74
CA VAL A 117 -6.60 -0.90 -10.75
C VAL A 117 -7.53 -1.99 -11.24
N LEU A 118 -7.46 -3.16 -10.60
CA LEU A 118 -8.27 -4.33 -10.90
C LEU A 118 -9.48 -4.42 -9.94
N PRO A 119 -10.71 -4.35 -10.42
CA PRO A 119 -11.89 -4.51 -9.56
C PRO A 119 -12.02 -5.95 -9.03
N ASP A 120 -12.28 -6.08 -7.72
CA ASP A 120 -12.65 -7.33 -7.04
C ASP A 120 -13.96 -7.13 -6.24
N PRO A 121 -15.10 -6.88 -6.93
CA PRO A 121 -16.33 -6.41 -6.27
C PRO A 121 -16.90 -7.41 -5.27
N ARG A 122 -16.61 -8.69 -5.41
CA ARG A 122 -17.04 -9.76 -4.48
C ARG A 122 -15.97 -10.12 -3.45
N GLY A 123 -14.75 -9.54 -3.53
CA GLY A 123 -13.63 -9.88 -2.67
C GLY A 123 -13.12 -11.31 -2.86
N ALA A 124 -13.35 -11.91 -4.02
CA ALA A 124 -12.96 -13.29 -4.31
C ALA A 124 -11.44 -13.43 -4.40
N THR A 125 -10.79 -12.49 -5.10
CA THR A 125 -9.32 -12.42 -5.22
C THR A 125 -8.69 -12.21 -3.84
N ALA A 126 -9.16 -11.23 -3.08
CA ALA A 126 -8.62 -10.96 -1.74
C ALA A 126 -8.72 -12.21 -0.83
N ARG A 127 -9.86 -12.92 -0.84
CA ARG A 127 -10.01 -14.16 -0.08
C ARG A 127 -9.06 -15.26 -0.53
N ALA A 128 -8.91 -15.49 -1.83
CA ALA A 128 -7.98 -16.48 -2.37
C ALA A 128 -6.54 -16.20 -1.94
N TRP A 129 -6.17 -14.91 -1.86
CA TRP A 129 -4.86 -14.45 -1.40
C TRP A 129 -4.73 -14.43 0.13
N GLY A 130 -5.79 -14.76 0.88
CA GLY A 130 -5.81 -14.74 2.34
C GLY A 130 -5.72 -13.33 2.92
N VAL A 131 -6.17 -12.33 2.17
CA VAL A 131 -6.15 -10.92 2.59
C VAL A 131 -7.45 -10.57 3.30
N GLY A 132 -7.36 -10.26 4.59
CA GLY A 132 -8.49 -9.83 5.44
C GLY A 132 -8.34 -8.43 6.03
N VAL A 133 -7.15 -7.84 5.92
CA VAL A 133 -6.81 -6.50 6.44
C VAL A 133 -6.34 -5.63 5.28
N PHE A 134 -6.71 -4.34 5.30
CA PHE A 134 -6.32 -3.39 4.26
C PHE A 134 -5.57 -2.19 4.86
N PRO A 135 -4.57 -1.65 4.13
CA PRO A 135 -4.00 -2.21 2.92
C PRO A 135 -3.15 -3.44 3.22
N THR A 136 -3.03 -4.32 2.25
CA THR A 136 -2.04 -5.40 2.25
C THR A 136 -1.40 -5.46 0.88
N THR A 137 -0.06 -5.46 0.84
CA THR A 137 0.71 -5.57 -0.39
C THR A 137 1.54 -6.84 -0.39
N VAL A 138 1.48 -7.60 -1.47
CA VAL A 138 2.34 -8.77 -1.72
C VAL A 138 3.40 -8.37 -2.74
N LEU A 139 4.66 -8.61 -2.38
CA LEU A 139 5.83 -8.35 -3.20
C LEU A 139 6.24 -9.63 -3.93
N ILE A 140 6.38 -9.55 -5.24
CA ILE A 140 6.65 -10.68 -6.13
C ILE A 140 7.92 -10.37 -6.93
N ASP A 141 8.86 -11.32 -6.95
CA ASP A 141 10.13 -11.18 -7.66
C ASP A 141 9.99 -11.40 -9.17
N ARG A 142 11.10 -11.27 -9.88
CA ARG A 142 11.16 -11.44 -11.35
C ARG A 142 10.85 -12.86 -11.81
N GLU A 143 11.05 -13.84 -10.97
CA GLU A 143 10.72 -15.26 -11.22
C GLU A 143 9.24 -15.56 -11.03
N GLY A 144 8.45 -14.57 -10.55
CA GLY A 144 7.03 -14.73 -10.26
C GLY A 144 6.75 -15.39 -8.91
N ARG A 145 7.71 -15.36 -7.97
CA ARG A 145 7.56 -15.90 -6.61
C ARG A 145 7.18 -14.78 -5.65
N ALA A 146 6.18 -15.00 -4.82
CA ALA A 146 5.91 -14.10 -3.72
C ALA A 146 7.04 -14.21 -2.68
N VAL A 147 7.62 -13.08 -2.28
CA VAL A 147 8.72 -13.02 -1.33
C VAL A 147 8.32 -12.39 0.01
N ARG A 148 7.33 -11.48 0.00
CA ARG A 148 6.95 -10.72 1.18
C ARG A 148 5.49 -10.31 1.16
N THR A 149 4.88 -10.25 2.34
CA THR A 149 3.59 -9.60 2.57
C THR A 149 3.80 -8.42 3.52
N VAL A 150 3.25 -7.27 3.16
CA VAL A 150 3.24 -6.06 3.98
C VAL A 150 1.80 -5.70 4.29
N THR A 151 1.44 -5.60 5.57
CA THR A 151 0.10 -5.25 6.04
C THR A 151 0.15 -3.93 6.79
N GLY A 152 -0.73 -3.00 6.46
CA GLY A 152 -0.74 -1.62 6.92
C GLY A 152 -0.13 -0.67 5.89
N ALA A 153 -0.41 0.62 6.05
CA ALA A 153 0.04 1.66 5.13
C ALA A 153 1.55 1.86 5.19
N VAL A 154 2.17 2.01 4.02
CA VAL A 154 3.61 2.20 3.84
C VAL A 154 3.85 3.45 3.01
N ASP A 155 4.91 4.19 3.34
CA ASP A 155 5.51 5.12 2.41
C ASP A 155 6.38 4.33 1.41
N TRP A 156 5.86 4.11 0.20
CA TRP A 156 6.55 3.34 -0.84
C TRP A 156 7.75 4.06 -1.44
N THR A 157 7.93 5.35 -1.14
CA THR A 157 9.12 6.12 -1.49
C THR A 157 10.18 6.10 -0.38
N GLY A 158 9.82 5.63 0.81
CA GLY A 158 10.69 5.57 1.98
C GLY A 158 11.79 4.51 1.90
N SER A 159 12.81 4.66 2.73
CA SER A 159 14.03 3.82 2.71
C SER A 159 13.77 2.34 2.92
N GLU A 160 12.77 1.98 3.73
CA GLU A 160 12.42 0.59 4.02
C GLU A 160 11.82 -0.10 2.80
N ALA A 161 10.81 0.52 2.16
CA ALA A 161 10.22 0.03 0.92
C ALA A 161 11.28 -0.08 -0.19
N GLN A 162 12.15 0.92 -0.31
CA GLN A 162 13.26 0.89 -1.26
C GLN A 162 14.24 -0.28 -0.98
N GLY A 163 14.40 -0.67 0.28
CA GLY A 163 15.15 -1.88 0.66
C GLY A 163 14.53 -3.14 0.06
N TRP A 164 13.23 -3.34 0.23
CA TRP A 164 12.51 -4.49 -0.33
C TRP A 164 12.52 -4.51 -1.86
N LEU A 165 12.35 -3.36 -2.50
CA LEU A 165 12.40 -3.27 -3.97
C LEU A 165 13.76 -3.67 -4.55
N ARG A 166 14.86 -3.36 -3.86
CA ARG A 166 16.19 -3.85 -4.26
C ARG A 166 16.30 -5.38 -4.17
N GLU A 167 15.65 -6.00 -3.18
CA GLU A 167 15.60 -7.47 -3.05
C GLU A 167 14.85 -8.12 -4.23
N LEU A 168 13.77 -7.50 -4.71
CA LEU A 168 12.97 -8.01 -5.83
C LEU A 168 13.70 -8.03 -7.17
N ARG A 169 14.79 -7.27 -7.30
CA ARG A 169 15.54 -7.09 -8.55
C ARG A 169 16.74 -8.03 -8.67
N ARG A 170 17.06 -8.76 -7.61
CA ARG A 170 18.16 -9.72 -7.58
C ARG A 170 17.76 -11.02 -8.25
#